data_593c6565a182ee9b2d3c4ded90437f57
#
_entry.id   593c6565a182ee9b2d3c4ded90437f57
#
_cell.length_a   1.000
_cell.length_b   1.000
_cell.length_c   1.000
_cell.angle_alpha   90.00
_cell.angle_beta   90.00
_cell.angle_gamma   90.00
#
_symmetry.space_group_name_H-M   'P 1'
#
loop_
_entity.id
_entity.type
_entity.pdbx_description
1 polymer ?
#
loop_
_entity_poly.entity_id
_entity_poly.type
_entity_poly.pdbx_seq_one_letter_code
_entity_poly.pdbx_strand_id
1 'polypeptide(L)'
;FEILNRVLFDAPGAPVKKALMDAQIGKDIQSSYDNGIMQPVFSVIAQEARDDQEDEFVKILEKNLAKIAKEGIPRRNLLAAFNYYEFKYREANFGRFPKGLMYGLQMYDSWLYDDEKPFIHIKTNEIFKQLREEIENGYFENLIKEYLIDNNHKTIVVMKPKKGLQKIKDQEEADKLKAYKDSLSEEEVKKLVEETK
;
A
#
# COMPACT_ATOMS: atom_id res chain seq x y z
N PHE A 1 -9.01 5.76 4.07
CA PHE A 1 -8.38 5.40 2.79
C PHE A 1 -8.44 3.90 2.49
N GLU A 2 -8.34 2.99 3.44
CA GLU A 2 -8.53 1.55 3.18
C GLU A 2 -9.86 1.23 2.49
N ILE A 3 -10.97 1.86 2.95
CA ILE A 3 -12.28 1.72 2.32
C ILE A 3 -12.25 2.24 0.88
N LEU A 4 -11.64 3.40 0.64
CA LEU A 4 -11.45 3.96 -0.70
C LEU A 4 -10.63 3.04 -1.60
N ASN A 5 -9.50 2.52 -1.09
CA ASN A 5 -8.67 1.59 -1.82
C ASN A 5 -9.49 0.38 -2.31
N ARG A 6 -10.27 -0.19 -1.41
CA ARG A 6 -11.14 -1.32 -1.75
C ARG A 6 -12.19 -0.97 -2.80
N VAL A 7 -12.87 0.15 -2.64
CA VAL A 7 -13.93 0.56 -3.59
C VAL A 7 -13.39 0.89 -4.96
N LEU A 8 -12.24 1.56 -5.03
CA LEU A 8 -11.68 2.07 -6.28
C LEU A 8 -10.88 1.01 -7.05
N PHE A 9 -10.23 0.06 -6.32
CA PHE A 9 -9.25 -0.85 -6.92
C PHE A 9 -9.45 -2.33 -6.57
N ASP A 10 -9.82 -2.72 -5.32
CA ASP A 10 -9.73 -4.12 -4.89
C ASP A 10 -11.06 -4.90 -5.01
N ALA A 11 -12.19 -4.22 -4.90
CA ALA A 11 -13.48 -4.89 -4.99
C ALA A 11 -13.73 -5.41 -6.41
N PRO A 12 -14.49 -6.53 -6.58
CA PRO A 12 -14.89 -6.99 -7.89
C PRO A 12 -15.60 -5.88 -8.68
N GLY A 13 -15.09 -5.57 -9.87
CA GLY A 13 -15.64 -4.49 -10.71
C GLY A 13 -15.28 -3.08 -10.24
N ALA A 14 -14.26 -2.92 -9.39
CA ALA A 14 -13.76 -1.63 -8.94
C ALA A 14 -13.49 -0.69 -10.12
N PRO A 15 -14.06 0.52 -10.12
CA PRO A 15 -14.18 1.33 -11.33
C PRO A 15 -12.84 1.81 -11.88
N VAL A 16 -11.89 2.18 -11.03
CA VAL A 16 -10.59 2.69 -11.49
C VAL A 16 -9.72 1.54 -12.01
N LYS A 17 -9.64 0.44 -11.26
CA LYS A 17 -8.95 -0.78 -11.75
C LYS A 17 -9.53 -1.23 -13.07
N LYS A 18 -10.85 -1.31 -13.18
CA LYS A 18 -11.51 -1.72 -14.41
C LYS A 18 -11.17 -0.80 -15.58
N ALA A 19 -11.21 0.51 -15.41
CA ALA A 19 -10.90 1.45 -16.48
C ALA A 19 -9.45 1.32 -16.99
N LEU A 20 -8.49 1.09 -16.09
CA LEU A 20 -7.09 0.86 -16.44
C LEU A 20 -6.90 -0.48 -17.16
N MET A 21 -7.57 -1.54 -16.69
CA MET A 21 -7.52 -2.87 -17.32
C MET A 21 -8.20 -2.88 -18.69
N ASP A 22 -9.35 -2.23 -18.85
CA ASP A 22 -10.05 -2.10 -20.15
C ASP A 22 -9.19 -1.33 -21.17
N ALA A 23 -8.38 -0.38 -20.74
CA ALA A 23 -7.40 0.33 -21.55
C ALA A 23 -6.11 -0.46 -21.78
N GLN A 24 -6.01 -1.68 -21.28
CA GLN A 24 -4.83 -2.54 -21.41
C GLN A 24 -3.55 -1.91 -20.83
N ILE A 25 -3.67 -1.13 -19.76
CA ILE A 25 -2.53 -0.58 -19.02
C ILE A 25 -1.92 -1.69 -18.16
N GLY A 26 -0.75 -2.17 -18.58
CA GLY A 26 -0.09 -3.29 -17.93
C GLY A 26 -0.87 -4.60 -17.98
N LYS A 27 -0.43 -5.58 -17.21
CA LYS A 27 -1.11 -6.87 -17.07
C LYS A 27 -1.97 -6.97 -15.80
N ASP A 28 -1.61 -6.23 -14.78
CA ASP A 28 -2.41 -6.09 -13.54
C ASP A 28 -2.25 -4.70 -12.95
N ILE A 29 -3.28 -4.27 -12.23
CA ILE A 29 -3.30 -3.04 -11.47
C ILE A 29 -3.40 -3.40 -9.99
N GLN A 30 -2.43 -2.96 -9.23
CA GLN A 30 -2.40 -3.09 -7.77
C GLN A 30 -2.51 -1.73 -7.11
N SER A 31 -3.03 -1.72 -5.90
CA SER A 31 -3.09 -0.52 -5.08
C SER A 31 -2.83 -0.85 -3.63
N SER A 32 -2.33 0.11 -2.88
CA SER A 32 -2.14 -0.02 -1.45
C SER A 32 -2.30 1.31 -0.75
N TYR A 33 -2.69 1.25 0.50
CA TYR A 33 -2.63 2.36 1.43
C TYR A 33 -1.77 1.94 2.62
N ASP A 34 -0.65 2.62 2.81
CA ASP A 34 0.27 2.41 3.92
C ASP A 34 0.15 3.58 4.90
N ASN A 35 -0.33 3.29 6.10
CA ASN A 35 -0.50 4.24 7.20
C ASN A 35 0.42 3.94 8.39
N GLY A 36 1.28 2.93 8.30
CA GLY A 36 2.26 2.57 9.32
C GLY A 36 3.52 3.42 9.31
N ILE A 37 3.54 4.50 8.55
CA ILE A 37 4.66 5.43 8.44
C ILE A 37 4.21 6.86 8.72
N MET A 38 5.17 7.75 9.06
CA MET A 38 4.88 9.12 9.47
C MET A 38 4.04 9.92 8.46
N GLN A 39 4.27 9.70 7.16
CA GLN A 39 3.46 10.26 6.09
C GLN A 39 2.79 9.13 5.32
N PRO A 40 1.49 8.89 5.52
CA PRO A 40 0.79 7.84 4.82
C PRO A 40 0.88 7.95 3.30
N VAL A 41 1.00 6.81 2.63
CA VAL A 41 1.15 6.75 1.17
C VAL A 41 0.01 5.94 0.56
N PHE A 42 -0.63 6.51 -0.46
CA PHE A 42 -1.56 5.82 -1.33
C PHE A 42 -0.88 5.52 -2.66
N SER A 43 -0.73 4.25 -3.02
CA SER A 43 -0.01 3.81 -4.21
C SER A 43 -0.93 3.11 -5.21
N VAL A 44 -0.73 3.38 -6.50
CA VAL A 44 -1.35 2.64 -7.60
C VAL A 44 -0.24 2.19 -8.55
N ILE A 45 -0.19 0.90 -8.84
CA ILE A 45 0.90 0.27 -9.57
C ILE A 45 0.34 -0.46 -10.79
N ALA A 46 0.81 -0.11 -11.99
CA ALA A 46 0.59 -0.89 -13.19
C ALA A 46 1.77 -1.87 -13.36
N GLN A 47 1.49 -3.16 -13.29
CA GLN A 47 2.50 -4.20 -13.46
C GLN A 47 2.64 -4.59 -14.92
N GLU A 48 3.88 -4.81 -15.36
CA GLU A 48 4.23 -5.21 -16.72
C GLU A 48 3.59 -4.29 -17.79
N ALA A 49 3.60 -2.98 -17.49
CA ALA A 49 3.19 -1.96 -18.44
C ALA A 49 4.27 -1.76 -19.54
N ARG A 50 3.83 -1.31 -20.72
CA ARG A 50 4.77 -0.93 -21.77
C ARG A 50 5.43 0.42 -21.47
N ASP A 51 6.60 0.65 -22.02
CA ASP A 51 7.41 1.86 -21.80
C ASP A 51 6.72 3.16 -22.26
N ASP A 52 5.70 3.06 -23.09
CA ASP A 52 4.94 4.17 -23.68
C ASP A 52 3.61 4.46 -22.99
N GLN A 53 3.30 3.75 -21.89
CA GLN A 53 1.99 3.82 -21.23
C GLN A 53 1.93 4.77 -20.01
N GLU A 54 3.01 5.42 -19.65
CA GLU A 54 3.06 6.29 -18.46
C GLU A 54 2.01 7.41 -18.51
N ASP A 55 2.00 8.20 -19.57
CA ASP A 55 1.06 9.33 -19.72
C ASP A 55 -0.39 8.85 -19.79
N GLU A 56 -0.63 7.73 -20.46
CA GLU A 56 -1.97 7.15 -20.58
C GLU A 56 -2.47 6.63 -19.24
N PHE A 57 -1.61 5.96 -18.47
CA PHE A 57 -1.91 5.51 -17.12
C PHE A 57 -2.36 6.68 -16.23
N VAL A 58 -1.56 7.74 -16.17
CA VAL A 58 -1.86 8.93 -15.36
C VAL A 58 -3.17 9.57 -15.80
N LYS A 59 -3.37 9.78 -17.10
CA LYS A 59 -4.57 10.38 -17.66
C LYS A 59 -5.84 9.60 -17.34
N ILE A 60 -5.80 8.26 -17.46
CA ILE A 60 -6.95 7.40 -17.14
C ILE A 60 -7.22 7.43 -15.64
N LEU A 61 -6.19 7.34 -14.81
CA LEU A 61 -6.29 7.40 -13.35
C LEU A 61 -6.96 8.70 -12.90
N GLU A 62 -6.40 9.84 -13.28
CA GLU A 62 -6.91 11.17 -12.90
C GLU A 62 -8.33 11.42 -13.42
N LYS A 63 -8.60 11.06 -14.67
CA LYS A 63 -9.94 11.20 -15.26
C LYS A 63 -11.00 10.40 -14.49
N ASN A 64 -10.68 9.16 -14.09
CA ASN A 64 -11.65 8.32 -13.38
C ASN A 64 -11.83 8.78 -11.93
N LEU A 65 -10.76 9.19 -11.25
CA LEU A 65 -10.86 9.78 -9.91
C LEU A 65 -11.70 11.05 -9.94
N ALA A 66 -11.46 11.96 -10.89
CA ALA A 66 -12.23 13.20 -11.04
C ALA A 66 -13.72 12.92 -11.36
N LYS A 67 -13.98 11.91 -12.20
CA LYS A 67 -15.34 11.47 -12.49
C LYS A 67 -16.06 10.99 -11.22
N ILE A 68 -15.42 10.10 -10.47
CA ILE A 68 -16.00 9.52 -9.25
C ILE A 68 -16.19 10.59 -8.17
N ALA A 69 -15.25 11.52 -7.99
CA ALA A 69 -15.38 12.61 -7.04
C ALA A 69 -16.56 13.54 -7.38
N LYS A 70 -16.90 13.69 -8.69
CA LYS A 70 -18.00 14.52 -9.16
C LYS A 70 -19.36 13.82 -9.17
N GLU A 71 -19.39 12.56 -9.66
CA GLU A 71 -20.63 11.80 -9.87
C GLU A 71 -21.05 10.98 -8.64
N GLY A 72 -20.14 10.83 -7.68
CA GLY A 72 -20.33 10.02 -6.48
C GLY A 72 -19.87 8.56 -6.66
N ILE A 73 -19.54 7.94 -5.53
CA ILE A 73 -19.27 6.51 -5.46
C ILE A 73 -20.62 5.77 -5.42
N PRO A 74 -20.83 4.70 -6.23
CA PRO A 74 -22.06 3.92 -6.13
C PRO A 74 -22.28 3.44 -4.70
N ARG A 75 -23.37 3.88 -4.08
CA ARG A 75 -23.67 3.68 -2.65
C ARG A 75 -23.55 2.21 -2.23
N ARG A 76 -24.03 1.29 -3.07
CA ARG A 76 -23.94 -0.14 -2.80
C ARG A 76 -22.49 -0.62 -2.65
N ASN A 77 -21.59 -0.12 -3.48
CA ASN A 77 -20.18 -0.49 -3.46
C ASN A 77 -19.48 0.09 -2.22
N LEU A 78 -19.78 1.35 -1.90
CA LEU A 78 -19.24 2.01 -0.72
C LEU A 78 -19.69 1.32 0.57
N LEU A 79 -20.98 1.00 0.71
CA LEU A 79 -21.51 0.26 1.85
C LEU A 79 -20.91 -1.14 1.96
N ALA A 80 -20.73 -1.84 0.84
CA ALA A 80 -20.10 -3.16 0.84
C ALA A 80 -18.65 -3.12 1.35
N ALA A 81 -17.87 -2.15 0.89
CA ALA A 81 -16.48 -1.96 1.36
C ALA A 81 -16.44 -1.52 2.83
N PHE A 82 -17.32 -0.60 3.22
CA PHE A 82 -17.46 -0.15 4.59
C PHE A 82 -17.77 -1.33 5.55
N ASN A 83 -18.82 -2.10 5.24
CA ASN A 83 -19.24 -3.22 6.07
C ASN A 83 -18.14 -4.30 6.16
N TYR A 84 -17.38 -4.51 5.08
CA TYR A 84 -16.25 -5.43 5.08
C TYR A 84 -15.20 -5.01 6.11
N TYR A 85 -14.80 -3.74 6.14
CA TYR A 85 -13.81 -3.26 7.10
C TYR A 85 -14.37 -3.17 8.52
N GLU A 86 -15.61 -2.68 8.69
CA GLU A 86 -16.26 -2.66 10.00
C GLU A 86 -16.29 -4.07 10.62
N PHE A 87 -16.69 -5.09 9.85
CA PHE A 87 -16.69 -6.47 10.27
C PHE A 87 -15.26 -6.97 10.59
N LYS A 88 -14.31 -6.74 9.68
CA LYS A 88 -12.91 -7.15 9.85
C LYS A 88 -12.31 -6.61 11.16
N TYR A 89 -12.50 -5.33 11.43
CA TYR A 89 -11.98 -4.68 12.63
C TYR A 89 -12.73 -5.12 13.91
N ARG A 90 -14.04 -5.24 13.84
CA ARG A 90 -14.86 -5.68 14.98
C ARG A 90 -14.56 -7.12 15.39
N GLU A 91 -14.43 -8.04 14.45
CA GLU A 91 -14.11 -9.43 14.70
C GLU A 91 -12.62 -9.68 15.01
N ALA A 92 -11.78 -8.69 14.73
CA ALA A 92 -10.32 -8.82 14.81
C ALA A 92 -9.82 -10.08 14.07
N ASN A 93 -10.30 -10.26 12.85
CA ASN A 93 -9.93 -11.39 12.02
C ASN A 93 -8.63 -11.09 11.26
N PHE A 94 -7.53 -11.56 11.83
CA PHE A 94 -6.19 -11.43 11.25
C PHE A 94 -5.68 -12.74 10.62
N GLY A 95 -6.59 -13.65 10.26
CA GLY A 95 -6.25 -14.94 9.66
C GLY A 95 -5.43 -15.81 10.62
N ARG A 96 -4.21 -16.17 10.24
CA ARG A 96 -3.30 -17.03 11.01
C ARG A 96 -2.54 -16.31 12.12
N PHE A 97 -2.54 -14.99 12.12
CA PHE A 97 -1.73 -14.22 13.05
C PHE A 97 -2.41 -14.10 14.42
N PRO A 98 -1.67 -14.24 15.53
CA PRO A 98 -2.20 -14.02 16.87
C PRO A 98 -2.75 -12.60 17.01
N LYS A 99 -3.96 -12.46 17.57
CA LYS A 99 -4.63 -11.17 17.75
C LYS A 99 -3.77 -10.16 18.52
N GLY A 100 -3.13 -10.61 19.61
CA GLY A 100 -2.26 -9.74 20.41
C GLY A 100 -1.07 -9.19 19.64
N LEU A 101 -0.44 -10.00 18.79
CA LEU A 101 0.64 -9.53 17.90
C LEU A 101 0.14 -8.45 16.94
N MET A 102 -1.00 -8.69 16.28
CA MET A 102 -1.55 -7.73 15.32
C MET A 102 -1.98 -6.42 15.95
N TYR A 103 -2.60 -6.47 17.14
CA TYR A 103 -2.88 -5.26 17.90
C TYR A 103 -1.62 -4.54 18.34
N GLY A 104 -0.59 -5.26 18.78
CA GLY A 104 0.71 -4.68 19.12
C GLY A 104 1.33 -3.94 17.92
N LEU A 105 1.32 -4.56 16.75
CA LEU A 105 1.82 -3.92 15.52
C LEU A 105 1.02 -2.67 15.16
N GLN A 106 -0.32 -2.73 15.20
CA GLN A 106 -1.18 -1.57 14.94
C GLN A 106 -0.97 -0.42 15.92
N MET A 107 -0.63 -0.71 17.18
CA MET A 107 -0.29 0.33 18.14
C MET A 107 0.97 1.10 17.73
N TYR A 108 1.96 0.43 17.16
CA TYR A 108 3.19 1.08 16.70
C TYR A 108 2.96 2.07 15.54
N ASP A 109 1.91 1.92 14.74
CA ASP A 109 1.58 2.85 13.64
C ASP A 109 1.39 4.30 14.11
N SER A 110 1.03 4.51 15.38
CA SER A 110 0.96 5.84 15.99
C SER A 110 1.94 6.04 17.14
N TRP A 111 2.19 5.01 17.95
CA TRP A 111 3.02 5.13 19.14
C TRP A 111 4.48 5.50 18.84
N LEU A 112 5.03 5.05 17.70
CA LEU A 112 6.37 5.44 17.25
C LEU A 112 6.53 6.96 17.01
N TYR A 113 5.42 7.67 16.81
CA TYR A 113 5.42 9.09 16.47
C TYR A 113 4.79 9.97 17.55
N ASP A 114 3.96 9.40 18.43
CA ASP A 114 3.25 10.12 19.48
C ASP A 114 2.98 9.21 20.68
N ASP A 115 3.74 9.40 21.74
CA ASP A 115 3.65 8.59 22.97
C ASP A 115 2.28 8.71 23.67
N GLU A 116 1.53 9.79 23.41
CA GLU A 116 0.21 10.00 24.00
C GLU A 116 -0.92 9.27 23.25
N LYS A 117 -0.62 8.72 22.05
CA LYS A 117 -1.62 8.11 21.16
C LYS A 117 -1.38 6.63 20.81
N PRO A 118 -0.98 5.76 21.74
CA PRO A 118 -0.66 4.36 21.41
C PRO A 118 -1.88 3.54 20.95
N PHE A 119 -3.10 3.97 21.27
CA PHE A 119 -4.32 3.19 21.01
C PHE A 119 -5.23 3.73 19.91
N ILE A 120 -4.81 4.74 19.16
CA ILE A 120 -5.67 5.41 18.18
C ILE A 120 -6.12 4.45 17.07
N HIS A 121 -5.22 3.55 16.62
CA HIS A 121 -5.52 2.61 15.54
C HIS A 121 -6.33 1.39 15.94
N ILE A 122 -6.49 1.13 17.24
CA ILE A 122 -7.32 0.01 17.73
C ILE A 122 -8.68 0.45 18.26
N LYS A 123 -8.89 1.75 18.50
CA LYS A 123 -10.18 2.33 18.93
C LYS A 123 -11.07 2.66 17.73
N THR A 124 -11.44 1.65 16.94
CA THR A 124 -12.10 1.85 15.64
C THR A 124 -13.62 1.96 15.70
N ASN A 125 -14.28 1.49 16.76
CA ASN A 125 -15.75 1.43 16.82
C ASN A 125 -16.42 2.80 16.65
N GLU A 126 -15.94 3.83 17.35
CA GLU A 126 -16.49 5.18 17.25
C GLU A 126 -16.23 5.79 15.88
N ILE A 127 -15.06 5.49 15.28
CA ILE A 127 -14.71 5.93 13.93
C ILE A 127 -15.67 5.32 12.90
N PHE A 128 -15.97 4.03 12.98
CA PHE A 128 -16.94 3.40 12.08
C PHE A 128 -18.35 3.96 12.24
N LYS A 129 -18.75 4.29 13.48
CA LYS A 129 -20.05 4.95 13.73
C LYS A 129 -20.11 6.32 13.05
N GLN A 130 -19.11 7.16 13.23
CA GLN A 130 -19.02 8.47 12.57
C GLN A 130 -18.98 8.34 11.04
N LEU A 131 -18.11 7.46 10.51
CA LEU A 131 -18.00 7.25 9.07
C LEU A 131 -19.29 6.75 8.42
N ARG A 132 -20.13 6.01 9.15
CA ARG A 132 -21.44 5.56 8.65
C ARG A 132 -22.39 6.73 8.40
N GLU A 133 -22.37 7.75 9.23
CA GLU A 133 -23.13 8.98 9.04
C GLU A 133 -22.58 9.80 7.88
N GLU A 134 -21.25 9.82 7.72
CA GLU A 134 -20.55 10.57 6.68
C GLU A 134 -20.65 9.98 5.27
N ILE A 135 -21.07 8.71 5.12
CA ILE A 135 -21.33 8.08 3.81
C ILE A 135 -22.35 8.89 3.01
N GLU A 136 -23.37 9.43 3.67
CA GLU A 136 -24.44 10.20 3.02
C GLU A 136 -24.04 11.66 2.73
N ASN A 137 -22.95 12.15 3.33
CA ASN A 137 -22.52 13.53 3.26
C ASN A 137 -21.41 13.78 2.22
N GLY A 138 -21.07 12.77 1.40
CA GLY A 138 -20.02 12.90 0.37
C GLY A 138 -18.60 12.96 0.92
N TYR A 139 -18.38 12.46 2.13
CA TYR A 139 -17.07 12.45 2.78
C TYR A 139 -16.01 11.75 1.95
N PHE A 140 -16.34 10.59 1.39
CA PHE A 140 -15.38 9.79 0.61
C PHE A 140 -15.02 10.45 -0.72
N GLU A 141 -15.97 11.11 -1.36
CA GLU A 141 -15.77 11.91 -2.56
C GLU A 141 -14.87 13.13 -2.29
N ASN A 142 -15.06 13.78 -1.15
CA ASN A 142 -14.21 14.87 -0.72
C ASN A 142 -12.77 14.40 -0.43
N LEU A 143 -12.58 13.23 0.17
CA LEU A 143 -11.25 12.64 0.36
C LEU A 143 -10.54 12.37 -0.98
N ILE A 144 -11.28 11.85 -1.99
CA ILE A 144 -10.71 11.66 -3.33
C ILE A 144 -10.26 13.00 -3.91
N LYS A 145 -11.11 14.01 -3.82
CA LYS A 145 -10.80 15.33 -4.34
C LYS A 145 -9.59 15.95 -3.66
N GLU A 146 -9.60 16.02 -2.34
CA GLU A 146 -8.58 16.73 -1.56
C GLU A 146 -7.21 16.01 -1.62
N TYR A 147 -7.21 14.69 -1.45
CA TYR A 147 -5.94 13.95 -1.26
C TYR A 147 -5.45 13.21 -2.50
N LEU A 148 -6.32 12.88 -3.46
CA LEU A 148 -5.89 12.14 -4.66
C LEU A 148 -5.87 13.00 -5.94
N ILE A 149 -6.66 14.10 -5.99
CA ILE A 149 -6.73 14.97 -7.17
C ILE A 149 -5.98 16.29 -6.92
N ASP A 150 -6.39 17.04 -5.90
CA ASP A 150 -5.88 18.39 -5.62
C ASP A 150 -4.53 18.38 -4.88
N ASN A 151 -4.07 17.19 -4.46
CA ASN A 151 -2.80 17.02 -3.79
C ASN A 151 -1.62 17.08 -4.77
N ASN A 152 -0.75 18.06 -4.57
CA ASN A 152 0.48 18.22 -5.37
C ASN A 152 1.64 17.33 -4.89
N HIS A 153 1.52 16.69 -3.73
CA HIS A 153 2.53 15.77 -3.19
C HIS A 153 2.37 14.36 -3.76
N LYS A 154 2.67 14.23 -5.04
CA LYS A 154 2.61 12.97 -5.79
C LYS A 154 3.91 12.72 -6.56
N THR A 155 4.28 11.46 -6.71
CA THR A 155 5.46 11.02 -7.45
C THR A 155 5.09 9.89 -8.40
N ILE A 156 5.62 9.92 -9.60
CA ILE A 156 5.53 8.84 -10.59
C ILE A 156 6.90 8.18 -10.67
N VAL A 157 6.93 6.86 -10.52
CA VAL A 157 8.15 6.06 -10.60
C VAL A 157 7.99 5.01 -11.68
N VAL A 158 8.86 5.06 -12.69
CA VAL A 158 8.91 4.06 -13.76
C VAL A 158 10.09 3.14 -13.53
N MET A 159 9.82 1.86 -13.23
CA MET A 159 10.85 0.84 -13.05
C MET A 159 11.01 0.02 -14.33
N LYS A 160 12.19 0.14 -14.95
CA LYS A 160 12.52 -0.64 -16.15
C LYS A 160 13.39 -1.84 -15.83
N PRO A 161 13.06 -3.04 -16.35
CA PRO A 161 13.87 -4.22 -16.12
C PRO A 161 15.23 -4.10 -16.82
N LYS A 162 16.31 -4.45 -16.12
CA LYS A 162 17.64 -4.56 -16.70
C LYS A 162 18.06 -6.01 -16.77
N LYS A 163 18.13 -6.58 -17.96
CA LYS A 163 18.60 -7.96 -18.18
C LYS A 163 19.98 -8.17 -17.58
N GLY A 164 20.15 -9.24 -16.79
CA GLY A 164 21.43 -9.59 -16.20
C GLY A 164 21.84 -8.80 -14.96
N LEU A 165 21.00 -7.87 -14.47
CA LEU A 165 21.31 -7.06 -13.27
C LEU A 165 21.55 -7.95 -12.05
N GLN A 166 20.75 -9.00 -11.86
CA GLN A 166 20.94 -9.93 -10.74
C GLN A 166 22.31 -10.61 -10.78
N LYS A 167 22.71 -11.11 -11.96
CA LYS A 167 24.03 -11.73 -12.13
C LYS A 167 25.19 -10.79 -11.80
N ILE A 168 25.05 -9.51 -12.15
CA ILE A 168 26.05 -8.48 -11.81
C ILE A 168 26.11 -8.28 -10.29
N LYS A 169 24.96 -8.14 -9.63
CA LYS A 169 24.90 -7.99 -8.15
C LYS A 169 25.44 -9.20 -7.42
N ASP A 170 25.09 -10.41 -7.87
CA ASP A 170 25.58 -11.66 -7.28
C ASP A 170 27.12 -11.76 -7.40
N GLN A 171 27.68 -11.32 -8.54
CA GLN A 171 29.12 -11.29 -8.73
C GLN A 171 29.79 -10.25 -7.83
N GLU A 172 29.25 -9.05 -7.74
CA GLU A 172 29.76 -7.99 -6.85
C GLU A 172 29.73 -8.43 -5.39
N GLU A 173 28.69 -9.12 -4.97
CA GLU A 173 28.57 -9.68 -3.61
C GLU A 173 29.59 -10.80 -3.39
N ALA A 174 29.72 -11.74 -4.33
CA ALA A 174 30.70 -12.81 -4.26
C ALA A 174 32.14 -12.26 -4.17
N ASP A 175 32.46 -11.24 -4.95
CA ASP A 175 33.77 -10.61 -4.94
C ASP A 175 34.04 -9.90 -3.59
N LYS A 176 33.07 -9.22 -3.02
CA LYS A 176 33.16 -8.61 -1.67
C LYS A 176 33.36 -9.65 -0.59
N LEU A 177 32.59 -10.72 -0.61
CA LEU A 177 32.70 -11.81 0.37
C LEU A 177 34.03 -12.53 0.25
N LYS A 178 34.50 -12.73 -0.98
CA LYS A 178 35.83 -13.31 -1.23
C LYS A 178 36.95 -12.41 -0.67
N ALA A 179 36.91 -11.13 -1.00
CA ALA A 179 37.90 -10.16 -0.49
C ALA A 179 37.90 -10.10 1.05
N TYR A 180 36.71 -10.14 1.67
CA TYR A 180 36.58 -10.19 3.12
C TYR A 180 37.19 -11.49 3.68
N LYS A 181 36.86 -12.66 3.10
CA LYS A 181 37.41 -13.93 3.51
C LYS A 181 38.93 -13.96 3.38
N ASP A 182 39.47 -13.46 2.28
CA ASP A 182 40.90 -13.41 2.02
C ASP A 182 41.65 -12.44 2.96
N SER A 183 40.95 -11.51 3.60
CA SER A 183 41.51 -10.59 4.61
C SER A 183 41.55 -11.15 6.02
N LEU A 184 40.84 -12.25 6.30
CA LEU A 184 40.78 -12.89 7.62
C LEU A 184 41.93 -13.85 7.86
N SER A 185 42.49 -13.85 9.07
CA SER A 185 43.43 -14.88 9.55
C SER A 185 42.70 -16.20 9.79
N GLU A 186 43.46 -17.32 9.86
CA GLU A 186 42.88 -18.62 10.17
C GLU A 186 42.17 -18.66 11.54
N GLU A 187 42.64 -17.90 12.51
CA GLU A 187 42.02 -17.79 13.83
C GLU A 187 40.69 -17.04 13.78
N GLU A 188 40.62 -15.97 13.03
CA GLU A 188 39.37 -15.21 12.83
C GLU A 188 38.34 -16.04 12.09
N VAL A 189 38.74 -16.80 11.08
CA VAL A 189 37.83 -17.73 10.37
C VAL A 189 37.28 -18.80 11.32
N LYS A 190 38.12 -19.39 12.17
CA LYS A 190 37.68 -20.38 13.17
C LYS A 190 36.68 -19.77 14.16
N LYS A 191 36.97 -18.57 14.66
CA LYS A 191 36.12 -17.86 15.57
C LYS A 191 34.73 -17.55 14.92
N LEU A 192 34.73 -17.11 13.69
CA LEU A 192 33.51 -16.81 12.93
C LEU A 192 32.64 -18.06 12.73
N VAL A 193 33.27 -19.21 12.47
CA VAL A 193 32.56 -20.51 12.35
C VAL A 193 31.98 -20.96 13.69
N GLU A 194 32.68 -20.73 14.81
CA GLU A 194 32.17 -21.05 16.14
C GLU A 194 31.01 -20.17 16.58
N GLU A 195 31.07 -18.86 16.28
CA GLU A 195 30.00 -17.89 16.60
C GLU A 195 28.75 -18.09 15.75
N THR A 196 28.86 -18.77 14.59
CA THR A 196 27.75 -18.98 13.66
C THR A 196 27.03 -20.34 13.86
N LYS A 197 27.58 -21.24 14.68
CA LYS A 197 26.96 -22.51 15.07
C LYS A 197 25.94 -22.32 16.17
#